data_098110765eeddc83e8b4152b8f873567
#
_entry.id   098110765eeddc83e8b4152b8f873567
#
_cell.length_a   1.000
_cell.length_b   1.000
_cell.length_c   1.000
_cell.angle_alpha   90.00
_cell.angle_beta   90.00
_cell.angle_gamma   90.00
#
_symmetry.space_group_name_H-M   'P 1'
#
loop_
_entity.id
_entity.type
_entity.pdbx_description
1 polymer ?
#
loop_
_entity_poly.entity_id
_entity_poly.type
_entity_poly.pdbx_seq_one_letter_code
_entity_poly.pdbx_strand_id
1 'polypeptide(L)'
;MKQLNNLLFLLLCFTTNITSYAQFTINERSIIYDKVSDRYMVSIPENAFGTDYKAKIALDATTGWSNLSIEGTDIADSYSFKQVEGNKIYKFHAQKGDKEINGQLTFTFLPLLVMEGTFEYDYAQGNISLLSPDVAEPTNSFVKIKWRGGSTNTADKHKRNYKIKTLNENGKKLEISLLGMREDNNWILDAGQVDLFRLRNRIATEIWNDFATKPYYTSKEPKAKSGVAGKVVEVILNNEYRGIYSLTEAMDRKELKLKKYDDKNQEFHGQLWKVSSWDKSTFWDIEKDYDNTQETWHAFETKYPDIEDVNPTDYSPLYEAIDFVANSNDETFKKEVANYFDIPVIIDYQLFLETLKPIDNCGKNMYWEIYDVAKDKKLTLAIWDLDASVGQDWHCSTPLHPDYVSPDTELGIKEAFNLYTRLSTLNVDNYNQKVADRYHELRKTYFNEENLISKYQSYYDMLVKSGAASREESKWSKDSDIGGYPLNFEKEIEYIKNWIIERLKYLDTTQFPTINGIQKAQYLKQTKTTQTYNMLGVKVNTSYKGIKIINGKKYNISQ
;
A
#
# COMPACT_ATOMS: atom_id res chain seq x y z
N MET A 1 -2.01 -11.77 43.29
CA MET A 1 -1.72 -13.04 42.64
C MET A 1 -1.77 -12.98 41.10
N LYS A 2 -2.76 -12.34 40.45
CA LYS A 2 -2.75 -12.19 38.98
C LYS A 2 -1.58 -11.35 38.41
N GLN A 3 -1.14 -10.32 39.12
CA GLN A 3 0.01 -9.51 38.66
C GLN A 3 1.35 -10.23 38.85
N LEU A 4 1.48 -11.09 39.84
CA LEU A 4 2.71 -11.87 40.05
C LEU A 4 2.89 -12.98 39.03
N ASN A 5 1.79 -13.61 38.60
CA ASN A 5 1.82 -14.60 37.53
C ASN A 5 2.18 -14.01 36.15
N ASN A 6 1.74 -12.76 35.86
CA ASN A 6 2.11 -12.08 34.61
C ASN A 6 3.60 -11.66 34.61
N LEU A 7 4.14 -11.28 35.75
CA LEU A 7 5.57 -10.91 35.88
C LEU A 7 6.46 -12.17 35.75
N LEU A 8 6.04 -13.29 36.33
CA LEU A 8 6.76 -14.56 36.23
C LEU A 8 6.74 -15.11 34.79
N PHE A 9 5.63 -14.92 34.08
CA PHE A 9 5.50 -15.33 32.66
C PHE A 9 6.36 -14.44 31.74
N LEU A 10 6.46 -13.15 32.00
CA LEU A 10 7.34 -12.22 31.27
C LEU A 10 8.84 -12.53 31.48
N LEU A 11 9.25 -12.90 32.71
CA LEU A 11 10.65 -13.29 32.98
C LEU A 11 11.00 -14.66 32.38
N LEU A 12 10.04 -15.60 32.31
CA LEU A 12 10.25 -16.91 31.68
C LEU A 12 10.38 -16.82 30.14
N CYS A 13 9.79 -15.81 29.51
CA CYS A 13 9.89 -15.67 28.04
C CYS A 13 11.30 -15.24 27.56
N PHE A 14 12.09 -14.55 28.40
CA PHE A 14 13.49 -14.23 28.05
C PHE A 14 14.48 -15.38 28.32
N THR A 15 14.08 -16.36 29.14
CA THR A 15 14.95 -17.50 29.47
C THR A 15 14.56 -18.77 28.75
N THR A 16 13.41 -18.83 28.06
CA THR A 16 13.00 -19.97 27.27
C THR A 16 13.46 -19.79 25.82
N ASN A 17 14.65 -20.29 25.55
CA ASN A 17 15.08 -20.84 24.28
C ASN A 17 14.34 -20.27 23.04
N ILE A 18 14.91 -19.27 22.40
CA ILE A 18 14.71 -19.04 20.97
C ILE A 18 15.21 -20.32 20.28
N THR A 19 14.34 -21.33 20.21
CA THR A 19 14.64 -22.65 19.65
C THR A 19 14.79 -22.64 18.12
N SER A 20 14.63 -21.46 17.52
CA SER A 20 14.65 -21.27 16.07
C SER A 20 16.01 -20.92 15.49
N TYR A 21 17.02 -20.69 16.30
CA TYR A 21 18.35 -20.36 15.81
C TYR A 21 19.24 -21.60 15.74
N ALA A 22 19.96 -21.75 14.63
CA ALA A 22 21.06 -22.70 14.59
C ALA A 22 22.14 -22.24 15.59
N GLN A 23 22.81 -23.22 16.14
CA GLN A 23 23.78 -23.04 17.22
C GLN A 23 25.15 -22.57 16.72
N PHE A 24 25.18 -21.93 15.57
CA PHE A 24 26.35 -21.23 15.03
C PHE A 24 25.91 -19.96 14.27
N THR A 25 26.83 -19.03 14.12
CA THR A 25 26.61 -17.77 13.43
C THR A 25 27.52 -17.65 12.20
N ILE A 26 27.08 -16.83 11.24
CA ILE A 26 27.84 -16.46 10.04
C ILE A 26 28.11 -14.95 10.07
N ASN A 27 29.36 -14.54 10.32
CA ASN A 27 29.71 -13.15 10.55
C ASN A 27 28.80 -12.51 11.64
N GLU A 28 28.66 -13.23 12.78
CA GLU A 28 27.82 -12.84 13.92
C GLU A 28 26.31 -12.82 13.64
N ARG A 29 25.88 -13.18 12.43
CA ARG A 29 24.47 -13.23 12.03
C ARG A 29 23.83 -14.54 12.46
N SER A 30 22.66 -14.43 13.06
CA SER A 30 21.85 -15.59 13.45
C SER A 30 21.30 -16.32 12.23
N ILE A 31 21.21 -17.63 12.34
CA ILE A 31 20.69 -18.53 11.31
C ILE A 31 19.33 -19.03 11.76
N ILE A 32 18.30 -18.88 10.92
CA ILE A 32 16.91 -19.17 11.27
C ILE A 32 16.48 -20.48 10.61
N TYR A 33 15.89 -21.37 11.39
CA TYR A 33 15.39 -22.65 10.89
C TYR A 33 13.97 -22.55 10.38
N ASP A 34 13.73 -23.08 9.17
CA ASP A 34 12.39 -23.34 8.62
C ASP A 34 12.11 -24.84 8.67
N LYS A 35 11.16 -25.21 9.53
CA LYS A 35 10.77 -26.62 9.74
C LYS A 35 10.05 -27.26 8.56
N VAL A 36 9.50 -26.46 7.63
CA VAL A 36 8.73 -26.96 6.49
C VAL A 36 9.64 -27.40 5.36
N SER A 37 10.63 -26.57 5.03
CA SER A 37 11.63 -26.92 4.01
C SER A 37 12.83 -27.70 4.57
N ASP A 38 12.91 -27.85 5.90
CA ASP A 38 14.05 -28.41 6.63
C ASP A 38 15.36 -27.69 6.29
N ARG A 39 15.30 -26.35 6.26
CA ARG A 39 16.42 -25.47 5.87
C ARG A 39 16.69 -24.39 6.90
N TYR A 40 17.93 -23.97 6.91
CA TYR A 40 18.38 -22.82 7.67
C TYR A 40 18.60 -21.63 6.73
N MET A 41 18.13 -20.46 7.13
CA MET A 41 18.21 -19.22 6.36
C MET A 41 19.04 -18.18 7.12
N VAL A 42 19.82 -17.41 6.39
CA VAL A 42 20.53 -16.25 6.93
C VAL A 42 20.48 -15.08 5.95
N SER A 43 20.24 -13.89 6.49
CA SER A 43 20.25 -12.64 5.73
C SER A 43 21.67 -12.07 5.73
N ILE A 44 22.24 -11.85 4.54
CA ILE A 44 23.59 -11.29 4.33
C ILE A 44 23.55 -10.12 3.34
N PRO A 45 24.57 -9.25 3.30
CA PRO A 45 24.59 -8.11 2.39
C PRO A 45 24.42 -8.50 0.92
N GLU A 46 23.65 -7.69 0.18
CA GLU A 46 23.35 -7.94 -1.23
C GLU A 46 24.58 -8.07 -2.12
N ASN A 47 25.65 -7.31 -1.80
CA ASN A 47 26.91 -7.35 -2.56
C ASN A 47 27.69 -8.66 -2.43
N ALA A 48 27.28 -9.56 -1.53
CA ALA A 48 27.83 -10.92 -1.44
C ALA A 48 27.29 -11.83 -2.54
N PHE A 49 26.15 -11.50 -3.13
CA PHE A 49 25.50 -12.33 -4.16
C PHE A 49 26.22 -12.23 -5.50
N GLY A 50 26.42 -13.38 -6.14
CA GLY A 50 27.22 -13.53 -7.38
C GLY A 50 28.74 -13.55 -7.14
N THR A 51 29.19 -13.59 -5.87
CA THR A 51 30.60 -13.59 -5.51
C THR A 51 30.93 -14.69 -4.51
N ASP A 52 32.22 -14.90 -4.24
CA ASP A 52 32.70 -15.72 -3.14
C ASP A 52 32.58 -14.94 -1.83
N TYR A 53 31.83 -15.46 -0.87
CA TYR A 53 31.61 -14.83 0.41
C TYR A 53 32.42 -15.53 1.52
N LYS A 54 33.50 -14.88 1.96
CA LYS A 54 34.28 -15.36 3.10
C LYS A 54 33.65 -14.88 4.40
N ALA A 55 33.28 -15.80 5.27
CA ALA A 55 32.61 -15.51 6.53
C ALA A 55 33.33 -16.18 7.71
N LYS A 56 33.37 -15.47 8.84
CA LYS A 56 33.69 -16.04 10.14
C LYS A 56 32.52 -16.93 10.58
N ILE A 57 32.82 -18.12 11.04
CA ILE A 57 31.82 -19.06 11.55
C ILE A 57 32.11 -19.27 13.04
N ALA A 58 31.12 -19.04 13.90
CA ALA A 58 31.30 -19.23 15.34
C ALA A 58 30.22 -20.17 15.88
N LEU A 59 30.66 -21.28 16.45
CA LEU A 59 29.78 -22.17 17.21
C LEU A 59 29.53 -21.59 18.60
N ASP A 60 28.31 -21.67 19.06
CA ASP A 60 27.97 -21.37 20.45
C ASP A 60 28.28 -22.58 21.33
N ALA A 61 29.40 -22.53 22.01
CA ALA A 61 29.90 -23.62 22.87
C ALA A 61 28.92 -24.00 24.00
N THR A 62 27.99 -23.06 24.39
CA THR A 62 27.03 -23.32 25.47
C THR A 62 25.92 -24.28 25.03
N THR A 63 25.77 -24.52 23.75
CA THR A 63 24.66 -25.26 23.15
C THR A 63 24.98 -26.75 22.92
N GLY A 64 26.23 -27.13 23.16
CA GLY A 64 26.71 -28.50 22.97
C GLY A 64 26.92 -28.92 21.51
N TRP A 65 26.94 -27.95 20.57
CA TRP A 65 27.31 -28.20 19.18
C TRP A 65 28.83 -28.24 19.02
N SER A 66 29.30 -29.16 18.17
CA SER A 66 30.72 -29.38 17.88
C SER A 66 30.92 -29.93 16.48
N ASN A 67 32.17 -30.02 16.04
CA ASN A 67 32.57 -30.67 14.80
C ASN A 67 31.78 -30.22 13.56
N LEU A 68 31.66 -28.88 13.38
CA LEU A 68 30.97 -28.32 12.22
C LEU A 68 31.83 -28.49 10.96
N SER A 69 31.22 -29.04 9.92
CA SER A 69 31.74 -28.99 8.56
C SER A 69 30.70 -28.40 7.59
N ILE A 70 31.17 -27.71 6.56
CA ILE A 70 30.33 -27.14 5.48
C ILE A 70 30.85 -27.67 4.16
N GLU A 71 29.98 -28.27 3.33
CA GLU A 71 30.33 -28.92 2.06
C GLU A 71 31.50 -29.91 2.23
N GLY A 72 31.51 -30.65 3.35
CA GLY A 72 32.54 -31.63 3.70
C GLY A 72 33.90 -31.05 4.14
N THR A 73 33.98 -29.72 4.34
CA THR A 73 35.18 -29.05 4.83
C THR A 73 34.98 -28.72 6.31
N ASP A 74 35.86 -29.23 7.17
CA ASP A 74 35.86 -28.95 8.60
C ASP A 74 36.12 -27.46 8.86
N ILE A 75 35.32 -26.88 9.74
CA ILE A 75 35.35 -25.45 10.06
C ILE A 75 36.13 -25.23 11.35
N ALA A 76 37.24 -24.50 11.24
CA ALA A 76 37.97 -24.02 12.41
C ALA A 76 37.43 -22.65 12.89
N ASP A 77 37.39 -21.67 12.01
CA ASP A 77 36.94 -20.29 12.33
C ASP A 77 36.26 -19.55 11.17
N SER A 78 36.46 -20.00 9.93
CA SER A 78 35.95 -19.35 8.75
C SER A 78 35.68 -20.31 7.60
N TYR A 79 34.77 -19.89 6.70
CA TYR A 79 34.49 -20.62 5.46
C TYR A 79 34.27 -19.64 4.30
N SER A 80 34.64 -20.06 3.08
CA SER A 80 34.41 -19.28 1.86
C SER A 80 33.29 -19.92 1.04
N PHE A 81 32.08 -19.39 1.16
CA PHE A 81 30.92 -19.78 0.36
C PHE A 81 31.17 -19.38 -1.09
N LYS A 82 31.21 -20.35 -2.01
CA LYS A 82 31.51 -20.08 -3.41
C LYS A 82 30.28 -19.65 -4.19
N GLN A 83 30.39 -18.53 -4.94
CA GLN A 83 29.34 -18.01 -5.82
C GLN A 83 27.97 -18.04 -5.12
N VAL A 84 27.78 -17.13 -4.15
CA VAL A 84 26.54 -17.08 -3.36
C VAL A 84 25.35 -16.71 -4.24
N GLU A 85 24.30 -17.51 -4.17
CA GLU A 85 23.03 -17.31 -4.88
C GLU A 85 21.87 -17.60 -3.94
N GLY A 86 20.73 -16.92 -4.13
CA GLY A 86 19.58 -17.00 -3.24
C GLY A 86 18.89 -18.38 -3.19
N ASN A 87 19.07 -19.21 -4.21
CA ASN A 87 18.49 -20.56 -4.28
C ASN A 87 19.52 -21.66 -4.04
N LYS A 88 20.78 -21.30 -3.86
CA LYS A 88 21.86 -22.26 -3.63
C LYS A 88 21.79 -22.80 -2.21
N ILE A 89 21.94 -24.12 -2.12
CA ILE A 89 21.94 -24.84 -0.86
C ILE A 89 23.37 -25.23 -0.54
N TYR A 90 23.80 -24.96 0.70
CA TYR A 90 25.06 -25.40 1.27
C TYR A 90 24.75 -26.42 2.36
N LYS A 91 25.27 -27.61 2.23
CA LYS A 91 25.12 -28.69 3.23
C LYS A 91 26.09 -28.46 4.38
N PHE A 92 25.61 -28.62 5.59
CA PHE A 92 26.47 -28.65 6.76
C PHE A 92 26.23 -29.91 7.59
N HIS A 93 27.25 -30.33 8.28
CA HIS A 93 27.19 -31.40 9.26
C HIS A 93 27.80 -30.91 10.58
N ALA A 94 27.17 -31.26 11.70
CA ALA A 94 27.63 -30.92 13.04
C ALA A 94 27.22 -32.03 14.01
N GLN A 95 27.83 -32.03 15.20
CA GLN A 95 27.45 -32.91 16.31
C GLN A 95 26.83 -32.14 17.44
N LYS A 96 25.84 -32.72 18.11
CA LYS A 96 25.25 -32.22 19.35
C LYS A 96 25.22 -33.35 20.38
N GLY A 97 26.24 -33.40 21.26
CA GLY A 97 26.50 -34.57 22.09
C GLY A 97 26.75 -35.78 21.19
N ASP A 98 26.01 -36.87 21.38
CA ASP A 98 26.12 -38.11 20.58
C ASP A 98 25.26 -38.10 19.31
N LYS A 99 24.58 -36.97 18.98
CA LYS A 99 23.71 -36.90 17.80
C LYS A 99 24.37 -36.17 16.65
N GLU A 100 24.29 -36.76 15.48
CA GLU A 100 24.66 -36.11 14.22
C GLU A 100 23.52 -35.22 13.72
N ILE A 101 23.87 -34.01 13.26
CA ILE A 101 22.97 -33.03 12.67
C ILE A 101 23.42 -32.78 11.24
N ASN A 102 22.58 -33.13 10.28
CA ASN A 102 22.77 -32.80 8.88
C ASN A 102 21.77 -31.68 8.53
N GLY A 103 22.25 -30.55 8.05
CA GLY A 103 21.42 -29.41 7.72
C GLY A 103 21.70 -28.83 6.35
N GLN A 104 20.77 -28.01 5.88
CA GLN A 104 20.87 -27.27 4.62
C GLN A 104 20.79 -25.78 4.92
N LEU A 105 21.73 -25.01 4.43
CA LEU A 105 21.81 -23.57 4.60
C LEU A 105 21.52 -22.88 3.27
N THR A 106 20.74 -21.81 3.29
CA THR A 106 20.52 -20.91 2.16
C THR A 106 20.65 -19.45 2.56
N PHE A 107 20.95 -18.60 1.60
CA PHE A 107 21.11 -17.16 1.81
C PHE A 107 19.97 -16.36 1.19
N THR A 108 19.67 -15.26 1.82
CA THR A 108 18.86 -14.15 1.26
C THR A 108 19.56 -12.82 1.56
N PHE A 109 19.27 -11.77 0.81
CA PHE A 109 19.61 -10.41 1.21
C PHE A 109 18.37 -9.58 1.59
N LEU A 110 17.18 -10.21 1.60
CA LEU A 110 16.02 -9.58 2.20
C LEU A 110 16.11 -9.69 3.73
N PRO A 111 15.61 -8.69 4.45
CA PRO A 111 15.46 -8.80 5.89
C PRO A 111 14.55 -9.99 6.25
N LEU A 112 14.92 -10.73 7.29
CA LEU A 112 14.11 -11.81 7.86
C LEU A 112 13.37 -11.28 9.09
N LEU A 113 12.04 -11.28 9.06
CA LEU A 113 11.20 -10.98 10.21
C LEU A 113 10.74 -12.30 10.85
N VAL A 114 11.34 -12.65 11.97
CA VAL A 114 10.96 -13.81 12.77
C VAL A 114 9.89 -13.39 13.77
N MET A 115 8.79 -14.13 13.81
CA MET A 115 7.66 -13.89 14.69
C MET A 115 7.39 -15.13 15.54
N GLU A 116 7.14 -14.95 16.82
CA GLU A 116 6.82 -16.02 17.75
C GLU A 116 5.54 -15.70 18.50
N GLY A 117 4.58 -16.61 18.47
CA GLY A 117 3.28 -16.47 19.12
C GLY A 117 2.15 -17.10 18.31
N THR A 118 0.95 -17.13 18.91
CA THR A 118 -0.28 -17.52 18.23
C THR A 118 -1.15 -16.27 18.08
N PHE A 119 -1.47 -15.92 16.83
CA PHE A 119 -2.14 -14.66 16.49
C PHE A 119 -3.47 -14.96 15.78
N GLU A 120 -4.50 -14.24 16.19
CA GLU A 120 -5.86 -14.35 15.68
C GLU A 120 -6.49 -12.95 15.51
N TYR A 121 -7.81 -12.85 15.60
CA TYR A 121 -8.57 -11.59 15.43
C TYR A 121 -8.24 -10.54 16.50
N ASP A 122 -7.99 -11.00 17.73
CA ASP A 122 -7.63 -10.14 18.85
C ASP A 122 -6.12 -10.05 19.04
N TYR A 123 -5.67 -8.98 19.69
CA TYR A 123 -4.27 -8.82 20.01
C TYR A 123 -3.77 -9.89 20.96
N ALA A 124 -2.83 -10.70 20.53
CA ALA A 124 -2.08 -11.64 21.33
C ALA A 124 -0.62 -11.18 21.52
N GLN A 125 -0.05 -11.52 22.65
CA GLN A 125 1.36 -11.26 22.96
C GLN A 125 2.27 -12.20 22.17
N GLY A 126 3.45 -11.71 21.80
CA GLY A 126 4.49 -12.45 21.11
C GLY A 126 5.80 -11.68 21.09
N ASN A 127 6.72 -12.19 20.29
CA ASN A 127 8.04 -11.59 20.06
C ASN A 127 8.28 -11.43 18.57
N ILE A 128 9.09 -10.43 18.23
CA ILE A 128 9.69 -10.32 16.90
C ILE A 128 11.21 -10.17 17.02
N SER A 129 11.90 -10.74 16.02
CA SER A 129 13.32 -10.50 15.75
C SER A 129 13.45 -10.14 14.28
N LEU A 130 13.94 -8.94 13.99
CA LEU A 130 14.17 -8.47 12.63
C LEU A 130 15.68 -8.53 12.34
N LEU A 131 16.05 -9.43 11.43
CA LEU A 131 17.44 -9.64 10.99
C LEU A 131 17.63 -8.88 9.68
N SER A 132 18.49 -7.87 9.71
CA SER A 132 18.80 -7.06 8.53
C SER A 132 20.04 -7.59 7.78
N PRO A 133 20.10 -7.52 6.44
CA PRO A 133 21.31 -7.86 5.70
C PRO A 133 22.49 -6.92 6.03
N ASP A 134 22.21 -5.68 6.44
CA ASP A 134 23.23 -4.65 6.65
C ASP A 134 23.82 -4.65 8.07
N VAL A 135 23.06 -5.17 9.05
CA VAL A 135 23.44 -5.17 10.48
C VAL A 135 23.37 -6.59 11.01
N ALA A 136 24.42 -7.04 11.70
CA ALA A 136 24.47 -8.40 12.26
C ALA A 136 23.54 -8.58 13.47
N GLU A 137 23.49 -7.57 14.34
CA GLU A 137 22.63 -7.59 15.52
C GLU A 137 21.15 -7.46 15.15
N PRO A 138 20.30 -8.40 15.57
CA PRO A 138 18.87 -8.31 15.29
C PRO A 138 18.18 -7.22 16.11
N THR A 139 17.16 -6.59 15.53
CA THR A 139 16.24 -5.72 16.27
C THR A 139 15.16 -6.57 16.92
N ASN A 140 15.17 -6.68 18.24
CA ASN A 140 14.22 -7.48 19.01
C ASN A 140 13.17 -6.60 19.70
N SER A 141 11.92 -7.08 19.77
CA SER A 141 10.86 -6.43 20.53
C SER A 141 9.82 -7.42 21.02
N PHE A 142 9.29 -7.19 22.21
CA PHE A 142 7.97 -7.72 22.57
C PHE A 142 6.92 -7.05 21.69
N VAL A 143 5.86 -7.77 21.41
CA VAL A 143 4.79 -7.28 20.54
C VAL A 143 3.41 -7.69 21.03
N LYS A 144 2.40 -6.94 20.57
CA LYS A 144 1.03 -7.42 20.42
C LYS A 144 0.71 -7.48 18.95
N ILE A 145 0.26 -8.63 18.50
CA ILE A 145 -0.05 -8.86 17.06
C ILE A 145 -1.48 -9.37 16.95
N LYS A 146 -2.19 -8.91 15.92
CA LYS A 146 -3.46 -9.47 15.50
C LYS A 146 -3.55 -9.59 13.98
N TRP A 147 -4.42 -10.46 13.50
CA TRP A 147 -4.81 -10.46 12.11
C TRP A 147 -5.48 -9.14 11.73
N ARG A 148 -5.34 -8.75 10.47
CA ARG A 148 -5.97 -7.55 9.94
C ARG A 148 -6.47 -7.78 8.50
N GLY A 149 -7.34 -6.88 8.07
CA GLY A 149 -7.95 -6.86 6.74
C GLY A 149 -9.47 -6.78 6.86
N GLY A 150 -10.14 -6.54 5.76
CA GLY A 150 -11.57 -6.70 5.60
C GLY A 150 -11.89 -8.13 5.14
N SER A 151 -12.06 -8.34 3.84
CA SER A 151 -12.32 -9.64 3.21
C SER A 151 -11.17 -10.66 3.37
N THR A 152 -9.94 -10.18 3.58
CA THR A 152 -8.75 -11.04 3.77
C THR A 152 -8.56 -11.51 5.21
N ASN A 153 -9.45 -11.12 6.14
CA ASN A 153 -9.36 -11.47 7.56
C ASN A 153 -10.41 -12.51 7.98
N THR A 154 -10.58 -13.57 7.19
CA THR A 154 -11.48 -14.69 7.49
C THR A 154 -10.70 -15.95 7.85
N ALA A 155 -11.28 -16.87 8.65
CA ALA A 155 -10.56 -18.02 9.21
C ALA A 155 -10.02 -18.99 8.16
N ASP A 156 -10.61 -19.01 6.97
CA ASP A 156 -10.21 -19.84 5.82
C ASP A 156 -8.94 -19.37 5.10
N LYS A 157 -8.47 -18.15 5.38
CA LYS A 157 -7.29 -17.62 4.70
C LYS A 157 -6.00 -18.20 5.24
N HIS A 158 -5.08 -18.54 4.35
CA HIS A 158 -3.80 -19.19 4.68
C HIS A 158 -2.66 -18.19 4.86
N LYS A 159 -2.52 -17.23 3.95
CA LYS A 159 -1.54 -16.16 4.03
C LYS A 159 -2.18 -14.92 4.65
N ARG A 160 -1.65 -14.44 5.78
CA ARG A 160 -2.30 -13.47 6.67
C ARG A 160 -1.62 -12.12 6.69
N ASN A 161 -2.41 -11.06 6.70
CA ASN A 161 -1.97 -9.73 7.07
C ASN A 161 -1.95 -9.58 8.59
N TYR A 162 -0.99 -8.80 9.12
CA TYR A 162 -0.89 -8.56 10.55
C TYR A 162 -0.81 -7.07 10.88
N LYS A 163 -1.37 -6.71 12.04
CA LYS A 163 -1.11 -5.44 12.71
C LYS A 163 -0.22 -5.71 13.93
N ILE A 164 0.92 -5.05 14.00
CA ILE A 164 1.96 -5.26 15.01
C ILE A 164 2.04 -4.00 15.88
N LYS A 165 2.04 -4.16 17.20
CA LYS A 165 2.35 -3.09 18.15
C LYS A 165 3.59 -3.51 18.96
N THR A 166 4.67 -2.75 18.83
CA THR A 166 5.92 -2.99 19.55
C THR A 166 5.81 -2.51 21.00
N LEU A 167 6.40 -3.28 21.91
CA LEU A 167 6.31 -3.11 23.36
C LEU A 167 7.68 -3.25 24.01
N ASN A 168 7.88 -2.55 25.13
CA ASN A 168 9.02 -2.80 26.01
C ASN A 168 8.76 -3.99 26.94
N GLU A 169 9.76 -4.36 27.73
CA GLU A 169 9.72 -5.45 28.72
C GLU A 169 8.56 -5.34 29.74
N ASN A 170 8.07 -4.13 30.00
CA ASN A 170 6.96 -3.87 30.91
C ASN A 170 5.58 -3.89 30.20
N GLY A 171 5.54 -4.30 28.92
CA GLY A 171 4.34 -4.33 28.12
C GLY A 171 3.80 -2.95 27.71
N LYS A 172 4.60 -1.88 27.88
CA LYS A 172 4.25 -0.53 27.47
C LYS A 172 4.70 -0.30 26.03
N LYS A 173 4.04 0.64 25.37
CA LYS A 173 4.38 1.12 24.03
C LYS A 173 5.88 1.39 23.89
N LEU A 174 6.50 0.83 22.86
CA LEU A 174 7.89 1.07 22.47
C LEU A 174 7.92 1.61 21.05
N GLU A 175 8.35 2.85 20.88
CA GLU A 175 8.59 3.42 19.56
C GLU A 175 9.99 3.03 19.09
N ILE A 176 10.12 2.36 17.96
CA ILE A 176 11.38 1.93 17.34
C ILE A 176 11.36 2.20 15.85
N SER A 177 12.52 2.40 15.25
CA SER A 177 12.67 2.43 13.79
C SER A 177 12.95 1.02 13.27
N LEU A 178 12.15 0.53 12.36
CA LEU A 178 12.38 -0.73 11.65
C LEU A 178 12.86 -0.43 10.23
N LEU A 179 14.02 -0.96 9.84
CA LEU A 179 14.62 -0.83 8.50
C LEU A 179 14.74 0.64 8.02
N GLY A 180 15.04 1.57 8.94
CA GLY A 180 15.21 2.99 8.62
C GLY A 180 13.91 3.77 8.38
N MET A 181 12.75 3.16 8.59
CA MET A 181 11.47 3.86 8.60
C MET A 181 11.29 4.70 9.86
N ARG A 182 10.24 5.52 9.95
CA ARG A 182 10.01 6.40 11.11
C ARG A 182 9.97 5.61 12.43
N GLU A 183 10.34 6.23 13.54
CA GLU A 183 10.11 5.66 14.84
C GLU A 183 8.60 5.61 15.14
N ASP A 184 8.09 4.40 15.35
CA ASP A 184 6.70 4.16 15.74
C ASP A 184 6.60 2.84 16.52
N ASN A 185 5.43 2.63 17.12
CA ASN A 185 5.09 1.35 17.72
C ASN A 185 4.00 0.60 16.92
N ASN A 186 3.50 1.15 15.83
CA ASN A 186 2.37 0.63 15.07
C ASN A 186 2.81 0.30 13.63
N TRP A 187 2.85 -0.99 13.31
CA TRP A 187 3.36 -1.51 12.05
C TRP A 187 2.33 -2.37 11.36
N ILE A 188 2.34 -2.38 10.05
CA ILE A 188 1.52 -3.25 9.21
C ILE A 188 2.42 -4.23 8.48
N LEU A 189 2.05 -5.49 8.50
CA LEU A 189 2.68 -6.54 7.72
C LEU A 189 1.68 -7.01 6.67
N ASP A 190 1.86 -6.53 5.45
CA ASP A 190 0.99 -6.80 4.31
C ASP A 190 1.49 -8.03 3.56
N ALA A 191 0.62 -9.01 3.43
CA ALA A 191 0.92 -10.31 2.83
C ALA A 191 0.87 -10.31 1.29
N GLY A 192 0.27 -9.29 0.66
CA GLY A 192 -0.06 -9.32 -0.76
C GLY A 192 -0.85 -10.59 -1.12
N GLN A 193 -1.83 -10.98 -0.28
CA GLN A 193 -2.46 -12.29 -0.33
C GLN A 193 -3.08 -12.59 -1.68
N VAL A 194 -3.86 -11.65 -2.22
CA VAL A 194 -4.58 -11.81 -3.49
C VAL A 194 -3.71 -11.40 -4.70
N ASP A 195 -2.61 -10.71 -4.47
CA ASP A 195 -1.73 -10.20 -5.51
C ASP A 195 -0.77 -11.29 -6.02
N LEU A 196 -0.86 -11.65 -7.28
CA LEU A 196 0.01 -12.66 -7.91
C LEU A 196 1.48 -12.20 -8.02
N PHE A 197 1.74 -10.89 -7.92
CA PHE A 197 3.08 -10.31 -7.83
C PHE A 197 3.51 -10.01 -6.38
N ARG A 198 2.60 -10.12 -5.42
CA ARG A 198 2.78 -9.85 -3.97
C ARG A 198 3.08 -8.40 -3.59
N LEU A 199 3.48 -7.55 -4.53
CA LEU A 199 4.03 -6.22 -4.24
C LEU A 199 3.35 -5.08 -4.99
N ARG A 200 2.23 -5.30 -5.70
CA ARG A 200 1.50 -4.23 -6.39
C ARG A 200 1.14 -3.09 -5.46
N ASN A 201 0.60 -3.41 -4.27
CA ASN A 201 0.27 -2.41 -3.26
C ASN A 201 1.49 -1.56 -2.86
N ARG A 202 2.64 -2.21 -2.61
CA ARG A 202 3.88 -1.51 -2.23
C ARG A 202 4.39 -0.61 -3.35
N ILE A 203 4.46 -1.13 -4.57
CA ILE A 203 4.99 -0.42 -5.73
C ILE A 203 4.08 0.74 -6.12
N ALA A 204 2.76 0.54 -6.14
CA ALA A 204 1.79 1.60 -6.41
C ALA A 204 1.87 2.73 -5.35
N THR A 205 2.07 2.38 -4.07
CA THR A 205 2.29 3.38 -3.02
C THR A 205 3.58 4.17 -3.22
N GLU A 206 4.65 3.55 -3.71
CA GLU A 206 5.90 4.26 -4.03
C GLU A 206 5.73 5.18 -5.25
N ILE A 207 5.02 4.72 -6.28
CA ILE A 207 4.70 5.56 -7.43
C ILE A 207 3.95 6.82 -6.98
N TRP A 208 2.94 6.67 -6.12
CA TRP A 208 2.24 7.81 -5.53
C TRP A 208 3.19 8.76 -4.78
N ASN A 209 4.03 8.22 -3.90
CA ASN A 209 4.96 9.03 -3.11
C ASN A 209 5.96 9.82 -3.95
N ASP A 210 6.29 9.33 -5.15
CA ASP A 210 7.26 9.98 -6.03
C ASP A 210 6.68 11.20 -6.76
N PHE A 211 5.42 11.15 -7.19
CA PHE A 211 4.88 12.18 -8.07
C PHE A 211 3.78 13.06 -7.45
N ALA A 212 3.07 12.54 -6.44
CA ALA A 212 1.86 13.20 -5.96
C ALA A 212 2.14 14.57 -5.36
N THR A 213 1.26 15.50 -5.66
CA THR A 213 1.22 16.82 -5.04
C THR A 213 1.07 16.65 -3.53
N LYS A 214 1.89 17.38 -2.78
CA LYS A 214 1.82 17.37 -1.32
C LYS A 214 0.53 18.02 -0.85
N PRO A 215 -0.07 17.55 0.27
CA PRO A 215 -1.25 18.17 0.87
C PRO A 215 -1.07 19.68 1.11
N TYR A 216 -2.14 20.45 0.98
CA TYR A 216 -2.14 21.93 1.05
C TYR A 216 -1.44 22.51 2.28
N TYR A 217 -1.32 21.75 3.35
CA TYR A 217 -0.73 22.20 4.62
C TYR A 217 0.78 21.88 4.74
N THR A 218 1.42 21.30 3.73
CA THR A 218 2.84 20.89 3.82
C THR A 218 3.82 22.03 3.97
N SER A 219 3.44 23.27 3.67
CA SER A 219 4.24 24.45 4.03
C SER A 219 4.44 24.58 5.56
N LYS A 220 3.49 24.07 6.35
CA LYS A 220 3.55 24.03 7.82
C LYS A 220 4.11 22.69 8.32
N GLU A 221 3.87 21.61 7.60
CA GLU A 221 4.24 20.24 7.96
C GLU A 221 5.00 19.55 6.79
N PRO A 222 6.26 19.93 6.52
CA PRO A 222 6.99 19.48 5.33
C PRO A 222 7.28 17.97 5.29
N LYS A 223 7.11 17.28 6.42
CA LYS A 223 7.28 15.84 6.54
C LYS A 223 5.97 15.04 6.40
N ALA A 224 4.85 15.70 6.14
CA ALA A 224 3.58 15.02 5.90
C ALA A 224 3.67 14.17 4.60
N LYS A 225 3.10 12.96 4.67
CA LYS A 225 3.06 12.03 3.53
C LYS A 225 1.67 11.41 3.44
N SER A 226 1.11 11.33 2.25
CA SER A 226 -0.18 10.71 1.94
C SER A 226 -0.07 9.27 1.40
N GLY A 227 1.13 8.70 1.45
CA GLY A 227 1.42 7.30 1.18
C GLY A 227 2.51 6.78 2.11
N VAL A 228 2.32 5.61 2.71
CA VAL A 228 3.21 5.04 3.74
C VAL A 228 4.53 4.53 3.16
N ALA A 229 5.61 4.64 3.93
CA ALA A 229 6.84 3.93 3.63
C ALA A 229 6.72 2.43 3.97
N GLY A 230 7.50 1.60 3.29
CA GLY A 230 7.54 0.16 3.54
C GLY A 230 8.79 -0.50 2.99
N LYS A 231 9.06 -1.70 3.48
CA LYS A 231 10.20 -2.53 3.07
C LYS A 231 9.75 -3.97 2.86
N VAL A 232 10.28 -4.61 1.84
CA VAL A 232 10.04 -6.03 1.60
C VAL A 232 10.83 -6.84 2.61
N VAL A 233 10.18 -7.81 3.21
CA VAL A 233 10.78 -8.75 4.17
C VAL A 233 10.33 -10.18 3.86
N GLU A 234 11.12 -11.17 4.24
CA GLU A 234 10.68 -12.55 4.33
C GLU A 234 10.28 -12.86 5.77
N VAL A 235 9.15 -13.53 5.95
CA VAL A 235 8.57 -13.78 7.28
C VAL A 235 8.69 -15.25 7.65
N ILE A 236 9.09 -15.49 8.90
CA ILE A 236 9.10 -16.80 9.54
C ILE A 236 8.27 -16.70 10.82
N LEU A 237 7.21 -17.49 10.93
CA LEU A 237 6.34 -17.55 12.10
C LEU A 237 6.43 -18.93 12.75
N ASN A 238 6.87 -19.00 14.00
CA ASN A 238 7.03 -20.24 14.76
C ASN A 238 7.83 -21.31 13.99
N ASN A 239 8.98 -20.92 13.45
CA ASN A 239 9.85 -21.74 12.61
C ASN A 239 9.18 -22.23 11.30
N GLU A 240 8.20 -21.53 10.79
CA GLU A 240 7.59 -21.81 9.50
C GLU A 240 7.76 -20.61 8.57
N TYR A 241 8.38 -20.81 7.44
CA TYR A 241 8.48 -19.79 6.38
C TYR A 241 7.09 -19.41 5.88
N ARG A 242 6.77 -18.11 5.94
CA ARG A 242 5.47 -17.56 5.52
C ARG A 242 5.53 -16.77 4.23
N GLY A 243 6.75 -16.57 3.67
CA GLY A 243 6.94 -15.95 2.38
C GLY A 243 7.25 -14.45 2.42
N ILE A 244 7.00 -13.81 1.29
CA ILE A 244 7.24 -12.39 1.04
C ILE A 244 6.13 -11.55 1.65
N TYR A 245 6.52 -10.47 2.34
CA TYR A 245 5.62 -9.47 2.92
C TYR A 245 6.15 -8.06 2.72
N SER A 246 5.28 -7.07 2.77
CA SER A 246 5.65 -5.67 2.93
C SER A 246 5.46 -5.27 4.40
N LEU A 247 6.56 -4.95 5.10
CA LEU A 247 6.52 -4.31 6.41
C LEU A 247 6.40 -2.80 6.18
N THR A 248 5.29 -2.20 6.63
CA THR A 248 4.99 -0.79 6.35
C THR A 248 4.66 -0.01 7.60
N GLU A 249 4.86 1.30 7.54
CA GLU A 249 4.28 2.25 8.46
C GLU A 249 2.75 2.17 8.41
N ALA A 250 2.07 2.61 9.46
CA ALA A 250 0.63 2.74 9.47
C ALA A 250 0.21 4.12 8.92
N MET A 251 -0.85 4.18 8.11
CA MET A 251 -1.49 5.43 7.75
C MET A 251 -2.26 5.95 8.98
N ASP A 252 -1.75 7.01 9.57
CA ASP A 252 -2.27 7.60 10.79
C ASP A 252 -1.97 9.11 10.89
N ARG A 253 -2.42 9.73 11.97
CA ARG A 253 -2.14 11.14 12.27
C ARG A 253 -0.65 11.50 12.19
N LYS A 254 0.24 10.60 12.62
CA LYS A 254 1.70 10.86 12.65
C LYS A 254 2.30 10.90 11.26
N GLU A 255 1.83 10.04 10.34
CA GLU A 255 2.25 10.04 8.94
C GLU A 255 1.81 11.33 8.24
N LEU A 256 0.56 11.68 8.43
CA LEU A 256 -0.08 12.87 7.86
C LEU A 256 0.27 14.17 8.58
N LYS A 257 0.93 14.11 9.74
CA LYS A 257 1.25 15.29 10.59
C LYS A 257 0.03 16.13 10.97
N LEU A 258 -1.15 15.52 11.09
CA LEU A 258 -2.36 16.25 11.50
C LEU A 258 -2.21 16.81 12.91
N LYS A 259 -2.85 17.94 13.16
CA LYS A 259 -2.85 18.56 14.49
C LYS A 259 -3.46 17.63 15.53
N LYS A 260 -2.88 17.65 16.73
CA LYS A 260 -3.40 16.86 17.84
C LYS A 260 -4.73 17.41 18.33
N TYR A 261 -5.59 16.51 18.77
CA TYR A 261 -6.73 16.83 19.61
C TYR A 261 -6.25 17.52 20.90
N ASP A 262 -6.94 18.56 21.33
CA ASP A 262 -6.64 19.25 22.59
C ASP A 262 -7.44 18.62 23.74
N ASP A 263 -6.81 17.70 24.45
CA ASP A 263 -7.43 17.01 25.59
C ASP A 263 -7.87 17.95 26.72
N LYS A 264 -7.23 19.12 26.86
CA LYS A 264 -7.54 20.05 27.96
C LYS A 264 -8.81 20.83 27.69
N ASN A 265 -8.98 21.29 26.45
CA ASN A 265 -10.10 22.10 26.03
C ASN A 265 -11.19 21.25 25.34
N GLN A 266 -10.92 19.96 25.10
CA GLN A 266 -11.76 19.03 24.34
C GLN A 266 -12.07 19.56 22.92
N GLU A 267 -11.04 20.10 22.25
CA GLU A 267 -11.15 20.69 20.93
C GLU A 267 -10.61 19.79 19.84
N PHE A 268 -11.42 19.60 18.79
CA PHE A 268 -11.00 18.91 17.57
C PHE A 268 -10.08 19.80 16.74
N HIS A 269 -9.02 19.21 16.22
CA HIS A 269 -8.09 19.81 15.27
C HIS A 269 -7.93 18.91 14.04
N GLY A 270 -6.93 18.02 13.98
CA GLY A 270 -6.81 17.07 12.90
C GLY A 270 -7.89 16.00 12.96
N GLN A 271 -8.39 15.61 11.80
CA GLN A 271 -9.35 14.51 11.69
C GLN A 271 -8.97 13.59 10.53
N LEU A 272 -9.24 12.28 10.68
CA LEU A 272 -8.92 11.25 9.70
C LEU A 272 -10.02 10.19 9.67
N TRP A 273 -10.54 9.92 8.48
CA TRP A 273 -11.54 8.87 8.22
C TRP A 273 -11.05 7.94 7.14
N LYS A 274 -11.13 6.63 7.40
CA LYS A 274 -10.89 5.60 6.39
C LYS A 274 -12.18 5.29 5.65
N VAL A 275 -12.12 5.24 4.33
CA VAL A 275 -13.23 4.78 3.50
C VAL A 275 -13.14 3.26 3.34
N SER A 276 -14.06 2.52 3.98
CA SER A 276 -14.00 1.07 4.11
C SER A 276 -15.02 0.31 3.24
N SER A 277 -15.99 1.00 2.65
CA SER A 277 -17.02 0.42 1.78
C SER A 277 -17.47 1.40 0.69
N TRP A 278 -18.41 0.99 -0.16
CA TRP A 278 -19.00 1.83 -1.21
C TRP A 278 -20.26 2.58 -0.76
N ASP A 279 -20.68 2.43 0.49
CA ASP A 279 -21.89 3.08 1.02
C ASP A 279 -21.67 4.58 1.25
N LYS A 280 -22.36 5.43 0.49
CA LYS A 280 -22.28 6.91 0.52
C LYS A 280 -20.88 7.49 0.23
N SER A 281 -19.90 6.68 -0.02
CA SER A 281 -18.48 7.07 -0.19
C SER A 281 -18.21 7.87 -1.47
N THR A 282 -19.10 7.82 -2.44
CA THR A 282 -18.97 8.47 -3.75
C THR A 282 -19.71 9.81 -3.86
N PHE A 283 -20.22 10.34 -2.76
CA PHE A 283 -20.77 11.69 -2.59
C PHE A 283 -21.96 12.04 -3.49
N TRP A 284 -22.75 11.03 -3.90
CA TRP A 284 -23.99 11.29 -4.64
C TRP A 284 -25.12 11.79 -3.76
N ASP A 285 -25.19 11.29 -2.55
CA ASP A 285 -26.16 11.64 -1.53
C ASP A 285 -25.57 11.40 -0.14
N ILE A 286 -26.13 12.02 0.88
CA ILE A 286 -25.79 11.79 2.29
C ILE A 286 -26.95 12.24 3.17
N GLU A 287 -27.23 11.49 4.21
CA GLU A 287 -28.16 11.87 5.27
C GLU A 287 -27.38 12.39 6.48
N LYS A 288 -27.98 13.32 7.23
CA LYS A 288 -27.43 13.81 8.51
C LYS A 288 -27.89 12.90 9.65
N ASP A 289 -27.51 11.66 9.60
CA ASP A 289 -27.91 10.59 10.53
C ASP A 289 -26.74 10.00 11.34
N TYR A 290 -25.57 10.66 11.32
CA TYR A 290 -24.40 10.19 12.05
C TYR A 290 -24.62 10.22 13.57
N ASP A 291 -24.13 9.17 14.22
CA ASP A 291 -23.98 9.08 15.67
C ASP A 291 -22.49 9.19 16.02
N ASN A 292 -22.11 10.34 16.58
CA ASN A 292 -20.72 10.61 16.96
C ASN A 292 -20.18 9.68 18.05
N THR A 293 -21.00 8.81 18.65
CA THR A 293 -20.55 7.79 19.59
C THR A 293 -20.13 6.49 18.91
N GLN A 294 -20.32 6.37 17.59
CA GLN A 294 -19.97 5.21 16.79
C GLN A 294 -18.65 5.43 16.03
N GLU A 295 -17.83 4.36 15.91
CA GLU A 295 -16.58 4.40 15.15
C GLU A 295 -16.83 4.54 13.64
N THR A 296 -17.97 4.07 13.15
CA THR A 296 -18.29 4.02 11.72
C THR A 296 -19.61 4.70 11.44
N TRP A 297 -19.62 5.55 10.40
CA TRP A 297 -20.81 6.17 9.79
C TRP A 297 -20.80 5.88 8.29
N HIS A 298 -21.77 5.11 7.79
CA HIS A 298 -21.77 4.58 6.42
C HIS A 298 -20.41 3.93 6.04
N ALA A 299 -19.77 4.44 5.00
CA ALA A 299 -18.44 3.98 4.58
C ALA A 299 -17.29 4.47 5.44
N PHE A 300 -17.51 5.47 6.30
CA PHE A 300 -16.45 6.25 6.93
C PHE A 300 -16.16 5.75 8.34
N GLU A 301 -14.97 5.22 8.53
CA GLU A 301 -14.46 4.75 9.82
C GLU A 301 -13.50 5.79 10.40
N THR A 302 -13.82 6.36 11.57
CA THR A 302 -12.95 7.32 12.27
C THR A 302 -11.64 6.66 12.65
N LYS A 303 -10.52 7.29 12.25
CA LYS A 303 -9.16 6.83 12.57
C LYS A 303 -8.37 7.84 13.41
N TYR A 304 -8.78 9.09 13.40
CA TYR A 304 -8.26 10.11 14.30
C TYR A 304 -9.25 11.27 14.48
N PRO A 305 -9.47 11.75 15.73
CA PRO A 305 -9.06 11.08 16.96
C PRO A 305 -9.63 9.66 17.07
N ASP A 306 -8.88 8.75 17.69
CA ASP A 306 -9.35 7.37 17.93
C ASP A 306 -10.54 7.43 18.90
N ILE A 307 -11.62 6.73 18.59
CA ILE A 307 -12.83 6.75 19.42
C ILE A 307 -12.62 6.08 20.79
N GLU A 308 -11.61 5.21 20.93
CA GLU A 308 -11.19 4.67 22.22
C GLU A 308 -10.62 5.77 23.13
N ASP A 309 -10.01 6.80 22.54
CA ASP A 309 -9.38 7.91 23.27
C ASP A 309 -10.32 9.12 23.41
N VAL A 310 -11.15 9.40 22.37
CA VAL A 310 -12.02 10.58 22.29
C VAL A 310 -13.41 10.17 21.84
N ASN A 311 -14.37 10.13 22.78
CA ASN A 311 -15.77 9.82 22.50
C ASN A 311 -16.69 10.86 23.20
N PRO A 312 -17.59 11.56 22.47
CA PRO A 312 -17.89 11.35 21.05
C PRO A 312 -16.83 11.88 20.08
N THR A 313 -16.77 11.31 18.88
CA THR A 313 -16.04 11.84 17.71
C THR A 313 -16.83 12.99 17.06
N ASP A 314 -16.38 13.50 15.91
CA ASP A 314 -17.10 14.54 15.17
C ASP A 314 -17.10 14.24 13.66
N TYR A 315 -18.24 13.82 13.13
CA TYR A 315 -18.47 13.62 11.69
C TYR A 315 -18.93 14.89 10.96
N SER A 316 -19.21 15.98 11.68
CA SER A 316 -19.83 17.15 11.06
C SER A 316 -19.01 17.77 9.92
N PRO A 317 -17.65 17.89 9.98
CA PRO A 317 -16.90 18.46 8.88
C PRO A 317 -16.92 17.58 7.63
N LEU A 318 -16.91 16.26 7.81
CA LEU A 318 -17.03 15.31 6.70
C LEU A 318 -18.43 15.37 6.06
N TYR A 319 -19.49 15.37 6.90
CA TYR A 319 -20.85 15.56 6.44
C TYR A 319 -21.00 16.83 5.62
N GLU A 320 -20.55 17.97 6.13
CA GLU A 320 -20.64 19.27 5.45
C GLU A 320 -20.00 19.24 4.06
N ALA A 321 -18.85 18.58 3.91
CA ALA A 321 -18.17 18.46 2.63
C ALA A 321 -18.90 17.54 1.64
N ILE A 322 -19.45 16.42 2.12
CA ILE A 322 -20.22 15.50 1.27
C ILE A 322 -21.54 16.15 0.86
N ASP A 323 -22.27 16.75 1.81
CA ASP A 323 -23.53 17.47 1.57
C ASP A 323 -23.33 18.62 0.57
N PHE A 324 -22.22 19.35 0.69
CA PHE A 324 -21.84 20.37 -0.29
C PHE A 324 -21.70 19.80 -1.71
N VAL A 325 -21.03 18.64 -1.87
CA VAL A 325 -20.91 18.01 -3.18
C VAL A 325 -22.25 17.50 -3.69
N ALA A 326 -23.06 16.88 -2.84
CA ALA A 326 -24.32 16.27 -3.22
C ALA A 326 -25.39 17.32 -3.56
N ASN A 327 -25.53 18.37 -2.76
CA ASN A 327 -26.72 19.23 -2.71
C ASN A 327 -26.50 20.70 -3.10
N SER A 328 -25.25 21.20 -3.20
CA SER A 328 -25.04 22.59 -3.62
C SER A 328 -25.44 22.80 -5.08
N ASN A 329 -25.98 23.98 -5.39
CA ASN A 329 -26.22 24.37 -6.79
C ASN A 329 -24.88 24.56 -7.54
N ASP A 330 -24.90 24.51 -8.87
CA ASP A 330 -23.71 24.55 -9.71
C ASP A 330 -22.88 25.83 -9.55
N GLU A 331 -23.49 26.98 -9.37
CA GLU A 331 -22.75 28.24 -9.19
C GLU A 331 -22.01 28.27 -7.85
N THR A 332 -22.68 27.84 -6.77
CA THR A 332 -22.04 27.68 -5.46
C THR A 332 -20.92 26.67 -5.49
N PHE A 333 -21.14 25.49 -6.13
CA PHE A 333 -20.12 24.47 -6.28
C PHE A 333 -18.88 25.00 -7.01
N LYS A 334 -19.05 25.64 -8.17
CA LYS A 334 -17.93 26.23 -8.92
C LYS A 334 -17.12 27.22 -8.10
N LYS A 335 -17.80 28.06 -7.32
CA LYS A 335 -17.16 29.11 -6.54
C LYS A 335 -16.42 28.60 -5.32
N GLU A 336 -16.92 27.53 -4.67
CA GLU A 336 -16.50 27.19 -3.31
C GLU A 336 -15.83 25.83 -3.17
N VAL A 337 -15.87 24.95 -4.18
CA VAL A 337 -15.32 23.59 -4.08
C VAL A 337 -13.85 23.56 -3.64
N ALA A 338 -13.04 24.55 -4.03
CA ALA A 338 -11.65 24.66 -3.61
C ALA A 338 -11.46 25.05 -2.13
N ASN A 339 -12.53 25.49 -1.44
CA ASN A 339 -12.52 25.68 0.01
C ASN A 339 -12.72 24.37 0.76
N TYR A 340 -13.46 23.42 0.14
CA TYR A 340 -13.76 22.12 0.73
C TYR A 340 -12.75 21.04 0.36
N PHE A 341 -12.10 21.12 -0.81
CA PHE A 341 -11.22 20.06 -1.32
C PHE A 341 -9.88 20.60 -1.81
N ASP A 342 -8.83 19.81 -1.62
CA ASP A 342 -7.48 20.06 -2.13
C ASP A 342 -7.39 19.65 -3.61
N ILE A 343 -7.85 20.53 -4.50
CA ILE A 343 -8.00 20.24 -5.93
C ILE A 343 -6.73 19.70 -6.60
N PRO A 344 -5.51 20.21 -6.34
CA PRO A 344 -4.30 19.62 -6.89
C PRO A 344 -4.10 18.15 -6.53
N VAL A 345 -4.34 17.77 -5.27
CA VAL A 345 -4.27 16.37 -4.82
C VAL A 345 -5.38 15.52 -5.46
N ILE A 346 -6.60 16.07 -5.59
CA ILE A 346 -7.73 15.42 -6.29
C ILE A 346 -7.39 15.11 -7.75
N ILE A 347 -6.73 16.05 -8.46
CA ILE A 347 -6.28 15.83 -9.85
C ILE A 347 -5.24 14.70 -9.90
N ASP A 348 -4.24 14.72 -9.04
CA ASP A 348 -3.21 13.70 -9.02
C ASP A 348 -3.79 12.32 -8.66
N TYR A 349 -4.77 12.26 -7.74
CA TYR A 349 -5.45 11.01 -7.42
C TYR A 349 -6.25 10.47 -8.61
N GLN A 350 -6.98 11.31 -9.34
CA GLN A 350 -7.65 10.90 -10.58
C GLN A 350 -6.65 10.30 -11.57
N LEU A 351 -5.53 10.99 -11.82
CA LEU A 351 -4.52 10.53 -12.77
C LEU A 351 -3.82 9.25 -12.31
N PHE A 352 -3.60 9.10 -11.02
CA PHE A 352 -3.07 7.88 -10.43
C PHE A 352 -4.01 6.70 -10.64
N LEU A 353 -5.31 6.88 -10.35
CA LEU A 353 -6.33 5.86 -10.58
C LEU A 353 -6.44 5.51 -12.06
N GLU A 354 -6.45 6.50 -12.96
CA GLU A 354 -6.50 6.24 -14.40
C GLU A 354 -5.24 5.53 -14.90
N THR A 355 -4.06 5.82 -14.35
CA THR A 355 -2.81 5.25 -14.84
C THR A 355 -2.61 3.80 -14.39
N LEU A 356 -2.78 3.53 -13.09
CA LEU A 356 -2.56 2.19 -12.52
C LEU A 356 -3.84 1.34 -12.46
N LYS A 357 -4.99 1.95 -12.62
CA LYS A 357 -6.31 1.34 -12.64
C LYS A 357 -6.60 0.43 -11.44
N PRO A 358 -6.43 0.92 -10.19
CA PRO A 358 -6.83 0.19 -9.00
C PRO A 358 -8.35 0.26 -8.89
N ILE A 359 -9.02 -0.78 -9.36
CA ILE A 359 -10.47 -0.79 -9.57
C ILE A 359 -11.30 -0.69 -8.28
N ASP A 360 -10.72 -1.06 -7.15
CA ASP A 360 -11.39 -0.98 -5.84
C ASP A 360 -11.19 0.39 -5.14
N ASN A 361 -10.52 1.34 -5.80
CA ASN A 361 -10.15 2.63 -5.22
C ASN A 361 -10.93 3.85 -5.74
N CYS A 362 -11.91 3.67 -6.61
CA CYS A 362 -12.72 4.78 -7.15
C CYS A 362 -13.64 5.46 -6.11
N GLY A 363 -13.85 4.84 -4.97
CA GLY A 363 -14.71 5.36 -3.89
C GLY A 363 -14.57 4.57 -2.59
N LYS A 364 -13.48 3.81 -2.43
CA LYS A 364 -13.15 2.98 -1.29
C LYS A 364 -11.62 2.91 -1.16
N ASN A 365 -11.10 2.32 -0.09
CA ASN A 365 -9.66 2.10 0.09
C ASN A 365 -8.83 3.38 -0.01
N MET A 366 -9.28 4.42 0.65
CA MET A 366 -8.59 5.69 0.79
C MET A 366 -8.91 6.30 2.14
N TYR A 367 -8.24 7.39 2.47
CA TYR A 367 -8.55 8.19 3.65
C TYR A 367 -8.92 9.60 3.22
N TRP A 368 -9.91 10.19 3.91
CA TRP A 368 -10.14 11.62 3.93
C TRP A 368 -9.57 12.21 5.21
N GLU A 369 -8.94 13.36 5.10
CA GLU A 369 -8.30 14.02 6.23
C GLU A 369 -8.50 15.52 6.23
N ILE A 370 -8.53 16.11 7.42
CA ILE A 370 -8.47 17.55 7.65
C ILE A 370 -7.27 17.81 8.56
N TYR A 371 -6.43 18.77 8.17
CA TYR A 371 -5.23 19.12 8.94
C TYR A 371 -5.56 19.76 10.30
N ASP A 372 -6.46 20.75 10.32
CA ASP A 372 -6.85 21.50 11.52
C ASP A 372 -8.22 22.17 11.33
N VAL A 373 -9.30 21.54 11.81
CA VAL A 373 -10.69 22.03 11.65
C VAL A 373 -10.92 23.41 12.30
N ALA A 374 -10.07 23.81 13.25
CA ALA A 374 -10.11 25.14 13.85
C ALA A 374 -9.59 26.23 12.90
N LYS A 375 -8.95 25.88 11.78
CA LYS A 375 -8.40 26.80 10.79
C LYS A 375 -9.16 26.77 9.48
N ASP A 376 -9.39 25.59 8.97
CA ASP A 376 -10.16 25.32 7.76
C ASP A 376 -10.71 23.90 7.82
N LYS A 377 -11.73 23.62 7.02
CA LYS A 377 -12.35 22.29 6.91
C LYS A 377 -12.02 21.63 5.57
N LYS A 378 -10.89 22.01 4.96
CA LYS A 378 -10.49 21.49 3.66
C LYS A 378 -10.06 20.04 3.74
N LEU A 379 -10.76 19.18 3.02
CA LEU A 379 -10.44 17.78 2.86
C LEU A 379 -9.29 17.59 1.85
N THR A 380 -8.33 16.79 2.23
CA THR A 380 -7.36 16.18 1.32
C THR A 380 -7.38 14.66 1.53
N LEU A 381 -6.60 13.90 0.76
CA LEU A 381 -6.71 12.45 0.81
C LEU A 381 -5.34 11.76 0.93
N ALA A 382 -5.37 10.53 1.48
CA ALA A 382 -4.26 9.60 1.46
C ALA A 382 -4.69 8.26 0.85
N ILE A 383 -3.76 7.62 0.15
CA ILE A 383 -3.99 6.37 -0.56
C ILE A 383 -3.90 5.15 0.36
N TRP A 384 -4.60 4.08 -0.01
CA TRP A 384 -4.58 2.82 0.72
C TRP A 384 -5.02 1.65 -0.15
N ASP A 385 -4.43 0.44 0.07
CA ASP A 385 -4.89 -0.85 -0.43
C ASP A 385 -4.98 -0.92 -1.97
N LEU A 386 -3.84 -0.92 -2.63
CA LEU A 386 -3.68 -0.80 -4.09
C LEU A 386 -3.29 -2.13 -4.75
N ASP A 387 -3.55 -3.26 -4.10
CA ASP A 387 -3.19 -4.59 -4.60
C ASP A 387 -3.96 -4.98 -5.87
N ALA A 388 -5.22 -4.53 -5.99
CA ALA A 388 -6.04 -4.70 -7.19
C ALA A 388 -5.73 -3.65 -8.26
N SER A 389 -4.49 -3.59 -8.74
CA SER A 389 -4.02 -2.61 -9.74
C SER A 389 -3.18 -3.25 -10.83
N VAL A 390 -2.88 -2.50 -11.88
CA VAL A 390 -2.02 -2.91 -13.00
C VAL A 390 -2.44 -4.28 -13.56
N GLY A 391 -3.70 -4.33 -13.97
CA GLY A 391 -4.30 -5.48 -14.64
C GLY A 391 -4.87 -6.57 -13.74
N GLN A 392 -4.63 -6.51 -12.42
CA GLN A 392 -5.23 -7.45 -11.48
C GLN A 392 -6.45 -6.86 -10.80
N ASP A 393 -7.46 -7.69 -10.54
CA ASP A 393 -8.58 -7.35 -9.69
C ASP A 393 -8.44 -7.92 -8.27
N TRP A 394 -9.39 -7.60 -7.41
CA TRP A 394 -9.40 -8.02 -6.00
C TRP A 394 -9.93 -9.43 -5.76
N HIS A 395 -10.51 -10.09 -6.76
CA HIS A 395 -11.12 -11.40 -6.57
C HIS A 395 -10.11 -12.54 -6.49
N CYS A 396 -9.12 -12.56 -7.35
CA CYS A 396 -8.19 -13.70 -7.53
C CYS A 396 -8.84 -15.10 -7.46
N SER A 397 -10.18 -15.15 -7.56
CA SER A 397 -10.96 -16.37 -7.38
C SER A 397 -11.10 -17.19 -8.67
N THR A 398 -10.66 -16.64 -9.80
CA THR A 398 -10.73 -17.31 -11.09
C THR A 398 -9.36 -17.36 -11.75
N PRO A 399 -9.05 -18.42 -12.51
CA PRO A 399 -7.79 -18.50 -13.26
C PRO A 399 -7.80 -17.60 -14.52
N LEU A 400 -8.62 -16.56 -14.57
CA LEU A 400 -8.80 -15.67 -15.72
C LEU A 400 -7.88 -14.44 -15.68
N HIS A 401 -7.02 -14.30 -14.71
CA HIS A 401 -5.86 -13.45 -14.84
C HIS A 401 -5.02 -13.94 -16.02
N PRO A 402 -4.62 -13.13 -16.95
CA PRO A 402 -4.44 -11.70 -17.00
C PRO A 402 -5.53 -10.91 -17.73
N ASP A 403 -6.56 -11.54 -18.20
CA ASP A 403 -7.61 -10.88 -19.01
C ASP A 403 -8.64 -10.11 -18.18
N TYR A 404 -8.49 -10.09 -16.86
CA TYR A 404 -9.53 -9.61 -15.96
C TYR A 404 -9.74 -8.09 -16.02
N VAL A 405 -8.66 -7.29 -15.98
CA VAL A 405 -8.73 -5.83 -16.04
C VAL A 405 -8.08 -5.33 -17.31
N SER A 406 -8.90 -5.00 -18.31
CA SER A 406 -8.40 -4.54 -19.60
C SER A 406 -7.63 -3.21 -19.47
N PRO A 407 -6.47 -3.06 -20.11
CA PRO A 407 -5.71 -1.82 -20.12
C PRO A 407 -6.36 -0.72 -20.97
N ASP A 408 -7.22 -1.06 -21.93
CA ASP A 408 -7.77 -0.19 -22.97
C ASP A 408 -9.21 0.28 -22.72
N THR A 409 -9.64 0.33 -21.46
CA THR A 409 -10.96 0.82 -21.06
C THR A 409 -10.85 1.94 -20.02
N GLU A 410 -11.86 2.79 -19.97
CA GLU A 410 -11.96 3.81 -18.91
C GLU A 410 -12.11 3.16 -17.53
N LEU A 411 -11.63 3.85 -16.49
CA LEU A 411 -11.87 3.44 -15.12
C LEU A 411 -13.29 3.79 -14.65
N GLY A 412 -13.88 4.83 -15.23
CA GLY A 412 -15.22 5.29 -14.88
C GLY A 412 -15.30 6.12 -13.60
N ILE A 413 -14.19 6.69 -13.14
CA ILE A 413 -14.20 7.49 -11.89
C ILE A 413 -15.11 8.72 -11.98
N LYS A 414 -15.20 9.33 -13.16
CA LYS A 414 -16.07 10.52 -13.37
C LYS A 414 -17.55 10.18 -13.27
N GLU A 415 -17.93 8.96 -13.61
CA GLU A 415 -19.29 8.45 -13.52
C GLU A 415 -19.59 7.87 -12.14
N ALA A 416 -18.61 7.26 -11.51
CA ALA A 416 -18.78 6.61 -10.22
C ALA A 416 -18.82 7.59 -9.04
N PHE A 417 -18.05 8.69 -9.08
CA PHE A 417 -17.83 9.58 -7.95
C PHE A 417 -18.26 11.02 -8.24
N ASN A 418 -19.30 11.50 -7.56
CA ASN A 418 -19.97 12.77 -7.85
C ASN A 418 -19.04 13.99 -7.79
N LEU A 419 -18.02 14.01 -6.91
CA LEU A 419 -17.04 15.09 -6.90
C LEU A 419 -16.34 15.23 -8.28
N TYR A 420 -15.85 14.14 -8.85
CA TYR A 420 -15.19 14.14 -10.16
C TYR A 420 -16.18 14.40 -11.29
N THR A 421 -17.41 13.89 -11.18
CA THR A 421 -18.51 14.18 -12.13
C THR A 421 -18.76 15.68 -12.22
N ARG A 422 -18.95 16.34 -11.08
CA ARG A 422 -19.25 17.77 -11.04
C ARG A 422 -18.05 18.63 -11.46
N LEU A 423 -16.83 18.32 -10.99
CA LEU A 423 -15.61 19.02 -11.39
C LEU A 423 -15.42 18.98 -12.92
N SER A 424 -15.60 17.80 -13.53
CA SER A 424 -15.40 17.61 -14.97
C SER A 424 -16.54 18.15 -15.83
N THR A 425 -17.80 17.89 -15.46
CA THR A 425 -18.99 18.32 -16.22
C THR A 425 -19.15 19.85 -16.19
N LEU A 426 -18.93 20.47 -15.04
CA LEU A 426 -18.99 21.91 -14.87
C LEU A 426 -17.70 22.62 -15.30
N ASN A 427 -16.66 21.84 -15.61
CA ASN A 427 -15.31 22.28 -15.95
C ASN A 427 -14.80 23.40 -15.04
N VAL A 428 -14.87 23.15 -13.71
CA VAL A 428 -14.58 24.12 -12.67
C VAL A 428 -13.15 24.64 -12.82
N ASP A 429 -12.98 25.95 -12.96
CA ASP A 429 -11.68 26.59 -13.10
C ASP A 429 -10.76 25.87 -14.14
N ASN A 430 -11.35 25.50 -15.29
CA ASN A 430 -10.72 24.73 -16.37
C ASN A 430 -10.19 23.35 -15.92
N TYR A 431 -10.88 22.68 -15.02
CA TYR A 431 -10.51 21.38 -14.45
C TYR A 431 -10.03 20.38 -15.50
N ASN A 432 -10.79 20.18 -16.59
CA ASN A 432 -10.45 19.21 -17.61
C ASN A 432 -9.11 19.51 -18.30
N GLN A 433 -8.81 20.79 -18.52
CA GLN A 433 -7.51 21.19 -19.08
C GLN A 433 -6.38 20.98 -18.07
N LYS A 434 -6.60 21.29 -16.78
CA LYS A 434 -5.62 21.06 -15.71
C LYS A 434 -5.27 19.58 -15.58
N VAL A 435 -6.27 18.69 -15.63
CA VAL A 435 -6.06 17.24 -15.62
C VAL A 435 -5.23 16.79 -16.83
N ALA A 436 -5.59 17.25 -18.04
CA ALA A 436 -4.85 16.90 -19.25
C ALA A 436 -3.40 17.44 -19.23
N ASP A 437 -3.20 18.70 -18.84
CA ASP A 437 -1.87 19.30 -18.75
C ASP A 437 -0.99 18.57 -17.73
N ARG A 438 -1.55 18.22 -16.58
CA ARG A 438 -0.86 17.45 -15.54
C ARG A 438 -0.54 16.03 -16.00
N TYR A 439 -1.46 15.35 -16.71
CA TYR A 439 -1.16 14.07 -17.33
C TYR A 439 0.05 14.16 -18.27
N HIS A 440 0.07 15.14 -19.18
CA HIS A 440 1.17 15.31 -20.13
C HIS A 440 2.50 15.71 -19.47
N GLU A 441 2.45 16.41 -18.34
CA GLU A 441 3.64 16.65 -17.50
C GLU A 441 4.16 15.32 -16.91
N LEU A 442 3.27 14.53 -16.31
CA LEU A 442 3.62 13.25 -15.70
C LEU A 442 4.12 12.23 -16.73
N ARG A 443 3.58 12.23 -17.96
CA ARG A 443 4.07 11.38 -19.06
C ARG A 443 5.54 11.65 -19.42
N LYS A 444 6.03 12.85 -19.20
CA LYS A 444 7.44 13.20 -19.44
C LYS A 444 8.37 12.78 -18.32
N THR A 445 7.82 12.45 -17.17
CA THR A 445 8.57 12.21 -15.93
C THR A 445 8.21 10.86 -15.29
N TYR A 446 7.18 10.81 -14.51
CA TYR A 446 6.83 9.64 -13.67
C TYR A 446 6.01 8.58 -14.39
N PHE A 447 5.11 8.97 -15.31
CA PHE A 447 4.18 8.06 -15.98
C PHE A 447 4.66 7.64 -17.37
N ASN A 448 5.96 7.61 -17.62
CA ASN A 448 6.49 6.99 -18.85
C ASN A 448 6.73 5.48 -18.63
N GLU A 449 6.83 4.75 -19.75
CA GLU A 449 7.02 3.30 -19.75
C GLU A 449 8.27 2.90 -18.98
N GLU A 450 9.39 3.60 -19.18
CA GLU A 450 10.68 3.31 -18.56
C GLU A 450 10.58 3.38 -17.03
N ASN A 451 10.02 4.46 -16.49
CA ASN A 451 9.90 4.64 -15.04
C ASN A 451 8.94 3.65 -14.40
N LEU A 452 7.75 3.45 -14.97
CA LEU A 452 6.78 2.53 -14.40
C LEU A 452 7.27 1.08 -14.47
N ILE A 453 7.77 0.66 -15.62
CA ILE A 453 8.27 -0.70 -15.83
C ILE A 453 9.50 -0.96 -14.96
N SER A 454 10.45 -0.02 -14.89
CA SER A 454 11.68 -0.22 -14.10
C SER A 454 11.40 -0.39 -12.61
N LYS A 455 10.35 0.23 -12.06
CA LYS A 455 9.97 0.01 -10.67
C LYS A 455 9.55 -1.45 -10.45
N TYR A 456 8.63 -1.98 -11.25
CA TYR A 456 8.21 -3.39 -11.14
C TYR A 456 9.38 -4.35 -11.41
N GLN A 457 10.19 -4.05 -12.43
CA GLN A 457 11.37 -4.86 -12.77
C GLN A 457 12.39 -4.91 -11.62
N SER A 458 12.66 -3.79 -10.97
CA SER A 458 13.61 -3.76 -9.86
C SER A 458 13.18 -4.63 -8.68
N TYR A 459 11.89 -4.67 -8.38
CA TYR A 459 11.34 -5.57 -7.36
C TYR A 459 11.39 -7.04 -7.81
N TYR A 460 11.08 -7.32 -9.07
CA TYR A 460 11.24 -8.66 -9.62
C TYR A 460 12.70 -9.14 -9.50
N ASP A 461 13.65 -8.33 -9.95
CA ASP A 461 15.07 -8.66 -9.90
C ASP A 461 15.55 -8.91 -8.46
N MET A 462 15.10 -8.09 -7.52
CA MET A 462 15.35 -8.25 -6.09
C MET A 462 14.82 -9.60 -5.57
N LEU A 463 13.57 -9.96 -5.89
CA LEU A 463 12.96 -11.22 -5.47
C LEU A 463 13.64 -12.44 -6.09
N VAL A 464 14.01 -12.36 -7.36
CA VAL A 464 14.73 -13.45 -8.05
C VAL A 464 16.14 -13.62 -7.50
N LYS A 465 16.90 -12.52 -7.43
CA LYS A 465 18.30 -12.53 -6.96
C LYS A 465 18.42 -13.01 -5.51
N SER A 466 17.48 -12.61 -4.63
CA SER A 466 17.44 -13.08 -3.24
C SER A 466 16.97 -14.52 -3.08
N GLY A 467 16.40 -15.11 -4.13
CA GLY A 467 15.74 -16.42 -4.11
C GLY A 467 14.34 -16.41 -3.51
N ALA A 468 13.83 -15.25 -3.07
CA ALA A 468 12.52 -15.13 -2.43
C ALA A 468 11.37 -15.49 -3.39
N ALA A 469 11.48 -15.14 -4.69
CA ALA A 469 10.49 -15.53 -5.69
C ALA A 469 10.27 -17.05 -5.72
N SER A 470 11.32 -17.81 -5.83
CA SER A 470 11.25 -19.29 -5.87
C SER A 470 10.71 -19.88 -4.57
N ARG A 471 11.07 -19.31 -3.40
CA ARG A 471 10.54 -19.75 -2.11
C ARG A 471 9.04 -19.43 -1.97
N GLU A 472 8.59 -18.25 -2.42
CA GLU A 472 7.19 -17.86 -2.44
C GLU A 472 6.36 -18.75 -3.37
N GLU A 473 6.85 -18.98 -4.59
CA GLU A 473 6.22 -19.89 -5.56
C GLU A 473 6.10 -21.31 -5.00
N SER A 474 7.17 -21.82 -4.39
CA SER A 474 7.15 -23.15 -3.76
C SER A 474 6.14 -23.26 -2.62
N LYS A 475 5.97 -22.19 -1.83
CA LYS A 475 5.08 -22.17 -0.66
C LYS A 475 3.62 -21.99 -1.04
N TRP A 476 3.31 -21.05 -1.94
CA TRP A 476 1.95 -20.53 -2.14
C TRP A 476 1.37 -20.77 -3.52
N SER A 477 2.11 -21.40 -4.44
CA SER A 477 1.56 -21.72 -5.77
C SER A 477 0.36 -22.67 -5.65
N LYS A 478 -0.71 -22.34 -6.35
CA LYS A 478 -1.99 -23.07 -6.32
C LYS A 478 -2.72 -23.05 -4.99
N ASP A 479 -2.38 -22.13 -4.10
CA ASP A 479 -3.14 -21.93 -2.88
C ASP A 479 -4.56 -21.43 -3.19
N SER A 480 -5.54 -21.84 -2.36
CA SER A 480 -6.94 -21.42 -2.54
C SER A 480 -7.15 -19.92 -2.33
N ASP A 481 -6.27 -19.24 -1.59
CA ASP A 481 -6.34 -17.79 -1.39
C ASP A 481 -6.20 -17.00 -2.70
N ILE A 482 -5.51 -17.60 -3.69
CA ILE A 482 -5.35 -17.08 -5.06
C ILE A 482 -6.13 -17.91 -6.08
N GLY A 483 -7.25 -18.51 -5.68
CA GLY A 483 -8.12 -19.30 -6.56
C GLY A 483 -7.44 -20.53 -7.18
N GLY A 484 -6.39 -21.05 -6.55
CA GLY A 484 -5.60 -22.17 -7.09
C GLY A 484 -4.71 -21.79 -8.27
N TYR A 485 -4.52 -20.50 -8.55
CA TYR A 485 -3.69 -20.02 -9.65
C TYR A 485 -2.20 -20.33 -9.37
N PRO A 486 -1.43 -20.78 -10.37
CA PRO A 486 0.01 -21.00 -10.18
C PRO A 486 0.75 -19.65 -10.08
N LEU A 487 1.45 -19.42 -8.97
CA LEU A 487 2.39 -18.29 -8.89
C LEU A 487 3.53 -18.50 -9.89
N ASN A 488 3.83 -17.46 -10.65
CA ASN A 488 4.97 -17.43 -11.55
C ASN A 488 5.40 -15.97 -11.77
N PHE A 489 6.39 -15.53 -11.02
CA PHE A 489 6.86 -14.14 -11.05
C PHE A 489 7.41 -13.72 -12.42
N GLU A 490 8.00 -14.65 -13.18
CA GLU A 490 8.52 -14.35 -14.52
C GLU A 490 7.38 -14.02 -15.50
N LYS A 491 6.31 -14.81 -15.50
CA LYS A 491 5.13 -14.53 -16.34
C LYS A 491 4.41 -13.27 -15.87
N GLU A 492 4.36 -13.07 -14.56
CA GLU A 492 3.66 -11.94 -13.97
C GLU A 492 4.34 -10.61 -14.28
N ILE A 493 5.68 -10.53 -14.23
CA ILE A 493 6.38 -9.31 -14.61
C ILE A 493 6.22 -9.00 -16.11
N GLU A 494 6.22 -10.00 -16.98
CA GLU A 494 5.97 -9.79 -18.41
C GLU A 494 4.54 -9.31 -18.67
N TYR A 495 3.55 -9.86 -17.95
CA TYR A 495 2.19 -9.38 -18.00
C TYR A 495 2.08 -7.90 -17.58
N ILE A 496 2.66 -7.55 -16.44
CA ILE A 496 2.66 -6.17 -15.91
C ILE A 496 3.26 -5.19 -16.93
N LYS A 497 4.40 -5.53 -17.53
CA LYS A 497 5.05 -4.69 -18.56
C LYS A 497 4.14 -4.43 -19.76
N ASN A 498 3.56 -5.50 -20.31
CA ASN A 498 2.67 -5.39 -21.46
C ASN A 498 1.41 -4.58 -21.11
N TRP A 499 0.84 -4.82 -19.93
CA TRP A 499 -0.32 -4.08 -19.46
C TRP A 499 -0.03 -2.57 -19.33
N ILE A 500 1.11 -2.19 -18.75
CA ILE A 500 1.53 -0.79 -18.62
C ILE A 500 1.66 -0.13 -19.99
N ILE A 501 2.31 -0.79 -20.95
CA ILE A 501 2.49 -0.27 -22.31
C ILE A 501 1.12 0.00 -22.98
N GLU A 502 0.22 -0.98 -22.95
CA GLU A 502 -1.10 -0.83 -23.57
C GLU A 502 -1.96 0.20 -22.80
N ARG A 503 -1.85 0.28 -21.47
CA ARG A 503 -2.55 1.30 -20.67
C ARG A 503 -2.13 2.71 -21.04
N LEU A 504 -0.85 2.97 -21.07
CA LEU A 504 -0.32 4.28 -21.43
C LEU A 504 -0.68 4.67 -22.86
N LYS A 505 -0.62 3.72 -23.78
CA LYS A 505 -1.06 3.92 -25.17
C LYS A 505 -2.55 4.29 -25.24
N TYR A 506 -3.43 3.60 -24.49
CA TYR A 506 -4.84 3.95 -24.39
C TYR A 506 -5.05 5.37 -23.86
N LEU A 507 -4.36 5.73 -22.77
CA LEU A 507 -4.46 7.05 -22.19
C LEU A 507 -4.00 8.15 -23.15
N ASP A 508 -2.88 7.94 -23.85
CA ASP A 508 -2.31 8.89 -24.81
C ASP A 508 -3.18 9.08 -26.07
N THR A 509 -3.87 8.03 -26.51
CA THR A 509 -4.63 8.06 -27.78
C THR A 509 -6.11 8.36 -27.59
N THR A 510 -6.68 7.98 -26.46
CA THR A 510 -8.14 7.99 -26.25
C THR A 510 -8.55 8.99 -25.16
N GLN A 511 -7.93 8.95 -23.99
CA GLN A 511 -8.39 9.73 -22.85
C GLN A 511 -7.72 11.10 -22.76
N PHE A 512 -6.41 11.20 -23.04
CA PHE A 512 -5.63 12.43 -23.02
C PHE A 512 -4.83 12.65 -24.31
N PRO A 513 -5.46 12.61 -25.50
CA PRO A 513 -4.72 12.74 -26.77
C PRO A 513 -4.03 14.10 -26.85
N THR A 514 -2.80 14.09 -27.36
CA THR A 514 -2.09 15.35 -27.67
C THR A 514 -2.77 16.03 -28.85
N ILE A 515 -3.52 17.09 -28.59
CA ILE A 515 -4.24 17.83 -29.63
C ILE A 515 -3.24 18.76 -30.33
N ASN A 516 -2.90 18.49 -31.58
CA ASN A 516 -2.14 19.43 -32.39
C ASN A 516 -2.95 20.73 -32.63
N GLY A 517 -2.30 21.83 -33.01
CA GLY A 517 -2.93 23.16 -33.10
C GLY A 517 -4.21 23.21 -33.95
N ILE A 518 -4.35 22.33 -34.96
CA ILE A 518 -5.55 22.22 -35.83
C ILE A 518 -6.66 21.51 -35.09
N GLN A 519 -6.38 20.42 -34.41
CA GLN A 519 -7.35 19.66 -33.59
C GLN A 519 -7.80 20.49 -32.38
N LYS A 520 -6.88 21.23 -31.74
CA LYS A 520 -7.21 22.16 -30.64
C LYS A 520 -8.19 23.25 -31.12
N ALA A 521 -7.97 23.79 -32.30
CA ALA A 521 -8.89 24.77 -32.89
C ALA A 521 -10.26 24.16 -33.25
N GLN A 522 -10.31 22.92 -33.69
CA GLN A 522 -11.55 22.19 -33.96
C GLN A 522 -12.30 21.83 -32.68
N TYR A 523 -11.59 21.35 -31.64
CA TYR A 523 -12.15 21.05 -30.32
C TYR A 523 -12.73 22.32 -29.65
N LEU A 524 -12.00 23.42 -29.66
CA LEU A 524 -12.50 24.72 -29.16
C LEU A 524 -13.68 25.26 -29.94
N LYS A 525 -13.82 24.87 -31.22
CA LYS A 525 -15.04 25.15 -32.00
C LYS A 525 -16.23 24.27 -31.60
N GLN A 526 -16.00 23.04 -31.21
CA GLN A 526 -17.06 22.10 -30.77
C GLN A 526 -17.54 22.38 -29.35
N THR A 527 -16.65 22.83 -28.45
CA THR A 527 -16.99 23.18 -27.04
C THR A 527 -17.58 24.59 -26.90
N LYS A 528 -17.58 25.42 -27.95
CA LYS A 528 -18.40 26.61 -27.94
C LYS A 528 -19.86 26.19 -27.85
N THR A 529 -20.48 26.43 -26.70
CA THR A 529 -21.91 26.29 -26.48
C THR A 529 -22.67 26.72 -27.72
N THR A 530 -23.53 25.86 -28.23
CA THR A 530 -24.40 26.09 -29.38
C THR A 530 -25.30 27.29 -29.07
N GLN A 531 -24.80 28.50 -29.32
CA GLN A 531 -25.63 29.72 -29.16
C GLN A 531 -26.57 29.80 -30.35
N THR A 532 -27.82 29.87 -30.05
CA THR A 532 -28.89 29.97 -31.02
C THR A 532 -29.28 31.44 -31.19
N TYR A 533 -29.29 31.91 -32.43
CA TYR A 533 -29.67 33.27 -32.78
C TYR A 533 -30.85 33.24 -33.72
N ASN A 534 -31.68 34.31 -33.70
CA ASN A 534 -32.69 34.53 -34.72
C ASN A 534 -32.05 35.19 -35.97
N MET A 535 -32.87 35.45 -37.00
CA MET A 535 -32.42 36.09 -38.24
C MET A 535 -31.86 37.52 -38.06
N LEU A 536 -32.16 38.17 -36.97
CA LEU A 536 -31.65 39.52 -36.61
C LEU A 536 -30.39 39.47 -35.76
N GLY A 537 -29.80 38.26 -35.55
CA GLY A 537 -28.61 38.08 -34.75
C GLY A 537 -28.83 38.16 -33.23
N VAL A 538 -30.07 38.17 -32.78
CA VAL A 538 -30.41 38.20 -31.34
C VAL A 538 -30.37 36.77 -30.80
N LYS A 539 -29.68 36.55 -29.66
CA LYS A 539 -29.63 35.28 -28.98
C LYS A 539 -31.00 34.85 -28.49
N VAL A 540 -31.43 33.64 -28.85
CA VAL A 540 -32.76 33.11 -28.50
C VAL A 540 -32.61 31.76 -27.79
N ASN A 541 -33.60 31.41 -26.96
CA ASN A 541 -33.64 30.15 -26.24
C ASN A 541 -34.18 29.00 -27.13
N THR A 542 -34.18 27.80 -26.60
CA THR A 542 -34.62 26.57 -27.30
C THR A 542 -36.11 26.59 -27.66
N SER A 543 -36.95 27.38 -26.96
CA SER A 543 -38.37 27.49 -27.20
C SER A 543 -38.74 28.55 -28.25
N TYR A 544 -37.78 29.31 -28.77
CA TYR A 544 -38.05 30.31 -29.81
C TYR A 544 -38.62 29.66 -31.08
N LYS A 545 -39.76 30.15 -31.53
CA LYS A 545 -40.41 29.69 -32.79
C LYS A 545 -40.01 30.64 -33.92
N GLY A 546 -39.55 30.07 -35.05
CA GLY A 546 -39.08 30.82 -36.20
C GLY A 546 -37.73 30.28 -36.73
N ILE A 547 -37.07 31.09 -37.55
CA ILE A 547 -35.77 30.71 -38.11
C ILE A 547 -34.70 30.92 -37.06
N LYS A 548 -34.03 29.82 -36.70
CA LYS A 548 -32.86 29.79 -35.82
C LYS A 548 -31.58 29.65 -36.63
N ILE A 549 -30.54 30.36 -36.20
CA ILE A 549 -29.17 30.16 -36.70
C ILE A 549 -28.40 29.47 -35.58
N ILE A 550 -27.97 28.22 -35.85
CA ILE A 550 -27.19 27.38 -34.93
C ILE A 550 -25.91 27.03 -35.66
N ASN A 551 -24.76 27.41 -35.09
CA ASN A 551 -23.44 27.17 -35.72
C ASN A 551 -23.36 27.63 -37.17
N GLY A 552 -23.98 28.81 -37.50
CA GLY A 552 -23.99 29.39 -38.84
C GLY A 552 -24.94 28.73 -39.83
N LYS A 553 -25.69 27.70 -39.43
CA LYS A 553 -26.72 27.04 -40.29
C LYS A 553 -28.12 27.48 -39.88
N LYS A 554 -28.98 27.69 -40.88
CA LYS A 554 -30.39 28.06 -40.69
C LYS A 554 -31.26 26.84 -40.44
N TYR A 555 -32.08 26.88 -39.43
CA TYR A 555 -33.11 25.89 -39.11
C TYR A 555 -34.47 26.58 -39.02
N ASN A 556 -35.44 26.10 -39.77
CA ASN A 556 -36.82 26.59 -39.65
C ASN A 556 -37.60 25.66 -38.68
N ILE A 557 -38.02 26.18 -37.56
CA ILE A 557 -38.77 25.43 -36.55
C ILE A 557 -40.20 25.92 -36.62
N SER A 558 -40.97 25.31 -37.52
CA SER A 558 -42.42 25.47 -37.60
C SER A 558 -43.07 24.41 -36.73
N GLN A 559 -43.72 24.88 -35.64
CA GLN A 559 -44.58 24.24 -34.62
C GLN A 559 -43.87 23.49 -33.53
#